data_b18fd26bb147ec87dcf90de508dcc91b
#
_entry.id   b18fd26bb147ec87dcf90de508dcc91b
#
_cell.length_a   1.000
_cell.length_b   1.000
_cell.length_c   1.000
_cell.angle_alpha   90.00
_cell.angle_beta   90.00
_cell.angle_gamma   90.00
#
_symmetry.space_group_name_H-M   'P 1'
#
loop_
_entity.id
_entity.type
_entity.pdbx_description
1 polymer ?
#
loop_
_entity_poly.entity_id
_entity_poly.type
_entity_poly.pdbx_seq_one_letter_code
_entity_poly.pdbx_strand_id
1 'polypeptide(L)'
;MRSSAGGFWLSKSERWTAALQTARALAERRPDAVVHVGIAGSRTFEPPALVLGSEAVYCDVIDPSSTLPRVERVRPDAALLERARTALPEAHVLPIATCGKVGAGTGFDVEAMEGFGVLRACELAGVPAVELRAISNSPDEADRTRWRFDEAFAALADALDRLDVV
;
A
#
# COMPACT_ATOMS: atom_id res chain seq x y z
N MET A 1 -27.17 -14.33 -8.01
CA MET A 1 -26.94 -13.33 -6.96
C MET A 1 -25.90 -13.88 -6.00
N ARG A 2 -24.63 -13.49 -6.15
CA ARG A 2 -23.58 -13.80 -5.20
C ARG A 2 -23.31 -12.52 -4.41
N SER A 3 -23.60 -12.56 -3.11
CA SER A 3 -23.25 -11.49 -2.18
C SER A 3 -21.74 -11.47 -2.02
N SER A 4 -21.08 -10.46 -2.59
CA SER A 4 -19.69 -10.13 -2.34
C SER A 4 -19.58 -9.46 -0.97
N ALA A 5 -19.42 -10.25 0.09
CA ALA A 5 -19.04 -9.70 1.38
C ALA A 5 -17.57 -9.34 1.34
N GLY A 6 -17.25 -8.11 0.98
CA GLY A 6 -15.91 -7.54 1.13
C GLY A 6 -15.52 -7.57 2.62
N GLY A 7 -14.53 -8.37 2.99
CA GLY A 7 -14.02 -8.40 4.35
C GLY A 7 -13.03 -7.27 4.58
N PHE A 8 -13.36 -6.31 5.46
CA PHE A 8 -12.47 -5.24 5.85
C PHE A 8 -11.58 -5.70 7.03
N TRP A 9 -10.27 -5.60 6.89
CA TRP A 9 -9.32 -5.99 7.93
C TRP A 9 -8.48 -4.77 8.34
N LEU A 10 -8.60 -4.38 9.61
CA LEU A 10 -7.72 -3.39 10.22
C LEU A 10 -6.52 -4.09 10.85
N SER A 11 -5.33 -3.90 10.28
CA SER A 11 -4.08 -4.30 10.93
C SER A 11 -3.59 -3.16 11.82
N LYS A 12 -3.37 -3.43 13.11
CA LYS A 12 -2.56 -2.54 13.94
C LYS A 12 -1.10 -2.73 13.54
N SER A 13 -0.60 -1.74 12.86
CA SER A 13 0.77 -1.36 12.56
C SER A 13 1.91 -2.23 13.07
N GLU A 14 2.25 -3.26 12.31
CA GLU A 14 3.61 -3.74 12.18
C GLU A 14 3.70 -4.46 10.83
N ARG A 15 4.67 -4.09 9.99
CA ARG A 15 4.87 -4.66 8.64
C ARG A 15 4.85 -6.20 8.60
N TRP A 16 5.41 -6.85 9.62
CA TRP A 16 5.38 -8.32 9.75
C TRP A 16 3.98 -8.82 10.06
N THR A 17 3.25 -8.11 10.93
CA THR A 17 1.86 -8.45 11.25
C THR A 17 0.98 -8.34 10.02
N ALA A 18 1.14 -7.30 9.20
CA ALA A 18 0.39 -7.14 7.96
C ALA A 18 0.67 -8.28 6.97
N ALA A 19 1.94 -8.64 6.76
CA ALA A 19 2.32 -9.76 5.90
C ALA A 19 1.74 -11.11 6.38
N LEU A 20 1.89 -11.40 7.68
CA LEU A 20 1.41 -12.66 8.27
C LEU A 20 -0.11 -12.76 8.27
N GLN A 21 -0.81 -11.67 8.59
CA GLN A 21 -2.27 -11.65 8.56
C GLN A 21 -2.82 -11.78 7.14
N THR A 22 -2.17 -11.14 6.17
CA THR A 22 -2.52 -11.29 4.76
C THR A 22 -2.31 -12.72 4.31
N ALA A 23 -1.15 -13.33 4.58
CA ALA A 23 -0.87 -14.71 4.23
C ALA A 23 -1.89 -15.67 4.85
N ARG A 24 -2.26 -15.47 6.13
CA ARG A 24 -3.30 -16.25 6.81
C ARG A 24 -4.66 -16.08 6.13
N ALA A 25 -5.08 -14.84 5.88
CA ALA A 25 -6.36 -14.57 5.25
C ALA A 25 -6.47 -15.21 3.85
N LEU A 26 -5.38 -15.15 3.07
CA LEU A 26 -5.30 -15.77 1.74
C LEU A 26 -5.34 -17.31 1.80
N ALA A 27 -4.80 -17.92 2.87
CA ALA A 27 -4.90 -19.36 3.09
C ALA A 27 -6.31 -19.80 3.50
N GLU A 28 -7.02 -18.98 4.27
CA GLU A 28 -8.41 -19.24 4.71
C GLU A 28 -9.43 -18.95 3.60
N ARG A 29 -9.20 -17.89 2.83
CA ARG A 29 -10.10 -17.46 1.73
C ARG A 29 -9.26 -16.89 0.59
N ARG A 30 -9.36 -17.49 -0.58
CA ARG A 30 -8.67 -17.01 -1.77
C ARG A 30 -9.58 -16.03 -2.53
N PRO A 31 -9.39 -14.71 -2.37
CA PRO A 31 -10.13 -13.71 -3.14
C PRO A 31 -9.64 -13.68 -4.59
N ASP A 32 -10.44 -13.11 -5.48
CA ASP A 32 -10.05 -12.90 -6.88
C ASP A 32 -8.98 -11.80 -7.01
N ALA A 33 -8.99 -10.82 -6.11
CA ALA A 33 -7.98 -9.76 -6.04
C ALA A 33 -7.90 -9.15 -4.62
N VAL A 34 -6.80 -8.43 -4.35
CA VAL A 34 -6.57 -7.67 -3.11
C VAL A 34 -6.27 -6.22 -3.46
N VAL A 35 -7.01 -5.30 -2.87
CA VAL A 35 -6.66 -3.88 -2.84
C VAL A 35 -6.13 -3.54 -1.45
N HIS A 36 -4.84 -3.25 -1.37
CA HIS A 36 -4.22 -2.81 -0.13
C HIS A 36 -4.35 -1.30 -0.01
N VAL A 37 -5.11 -0.83 0.98
CA VAL A 37 -5.39 0.60 1.18
C VAL A 37 -4.84 1.11 2.50
N GLY A 38 -4.44 2.36 2.52
CA GLY A 38 -3.97 3.02 3.73
C GLY A 38 -3.44 4.42 3.46
N ILE A 39 -2.97 5.06 4.51
CA ILE A 39 -2.33 6.37 4.43
C ILE A 39 -0.83 6.23 4.14
N ALA A 40 -0.23 7.31 3.66
CA ALA A 40 1.21 7.42 3.44
C ALA A 40 1.69 8.86 3.71
N GLY A 41 2.99 8.99 3.93
CA GLY A 41 3.68 10.28 3.92
C GLY A 41 4.26 10.58 2.54
N SER A 42 4.29 11.87 2.16
CA SER A 42 4.96 12.31 0.94
C SER A 42 5.74 13.61 1.17
N ARG A 43 6.89 13.73 0.47
CA ARG A 43 7.68 14.96 0.43
C ARG A 43 7.25 15.91 -0.69
N THR A 44 6.51 15.40 -1.65
CA THR A 44 6.15 16.11 -2.89
C THR A 44 4.67 16.42 -2.96
N PHE A 45 3.83 15.51 -2.48
CA PHE A 45 2.37 15.63 -2.63
C PHE A 45 1.70 16.07 -1.35
N GLU A 46 0.81 17.05 -1.49
CA GLU A 46 -0.01 17.52 -0.37
C GLU A 46 -1.19 16.57 -0.08
N PRO A 47 -1.57 16.41 1.18
CA PRO A 47 -2.80 15.70 1.54
C PRO A 47 -4.05 16.36 0.92
N PRO A 48 -5.02 15.58 0.44
CA PRO A 48 -5.13 14.12 0.49
C PRO A 48 -4.82 13.44 -0.86
N ALA A 49 -3.76 13.81 -1.56
CA ALA A 49 -3.42 13.24 -2.87
C ALA A 49 -3.44 11.70 -2.84
N LEU A 50 -3.97 11.08 -3.91
CA LEU A 50 -4.01 9.63 -4.08
C LEU A 50 -2.78 9.13 -4.82
N VAL A 51 -2.25 7.99 -4.38
CA VAL A 51 -1.10 7.32 -4.99
C VAL A 51 -1.40 5.83 -5.19
N LEU A 52 -1.26 5.35 -6.42
CA LEU A 52 -1.23 3.94 -6.77
C LEU A 52 0.23 3.48 -6.81
N GLY A 53 0.54 2.41 -6.11
CA GLY A 53 1.89 1.84 -6.09
C GLY A 53 2.26 1.20 -7.43
N SER A 54 3.26 1.75 -8.13
CA SER A 54 3.86 1.08 -9.28
C SER A 54 4.73 -0.11 -8.87
N GLU A 55 5.24 -0.06 -7.66
CA GLU A 55 5.91 -1.14 -6.94
C GLU A 55 5.95 -0.81 -5.44
N ALA A 56 5.96 -1.83 -4.60
CA ALA A 56 6.25 -1.73 -3.19
C ALA A 56 7.73 -2.07 -2.96
N VAL A 57 8.47 -1.17 -2.31
CA VAL A 57 9.93 -1.29 -2.13
C VAL A 57 10.26 -1.48 -0.66
N TYR A 58 10.97 -2.55 -0.31
CA TYR A 58 11.41 -2.79 1.06
C TYR A 58 12.68 -1.99 1.37
N CYS A 59 12.62 -1.11 2.36
CA CYS A 59 13.67 -0.12 2.63
C CYS A 59 14.37 -0.25 3.99
N ASP A 60 14.03 -1.26 4.81
CA ASP A 60 14.57 -1.32 6.18
C ASP A 60 15.91 -2.03 6.32
N VAL A 61 16.24 -2.95 5.42
CA VAL A 61 17.50 -3.70 5.47
C VAL A 61 18.24 -3.45 4.19
N ILE A 62 19.21 -2.57 4.25
CA ILE A 62 20.14 -2.31 3.16
C ILE A 62 21.51 -2.84 3.60
N ASP A 63 21.90 -3.99 3.07
CA ASP A 63 23.25 -4.51 3.19
C ASP A 63 23.90 -4.55 1.80
N PRO A 64 24.64 -3.50 1.41
CA PRO A 64 25.28 -3.43 0.10
C PRO A 64 26.32 -4.52 -0.12
N SER A 65 26.83 -5.13 0.96
CA SER A 65 27.84 -6.18 0.90
C SER A 65 27.25 -7.58 0.75
N SER A 66 25.94 -7.73 0.92
CA SER A 66 25.29 -9.04 0.86
C SER A 66 25.31 -9.61 -0.56
N THR A 67 25.79 -10.82 -0.69
CA THR A 67 25.74 -11.61 -1.93
C THR A 67 24.53 -12.53 -1.99
N LEU A 68 23.71 -12.53 -0.95
CA LEU A 68 22.49 -13.35 -0.90
C LEU A 68 21.38 -12.74 -1.78
N PRO A 69 20.69 -13.55 -2.59
CA PRO A 69 19.56 -13.07 -3.36
C PRO A 69 18.45 -12.59 -2.43
N ARG A 70 17.93 -11.39 -2.69
CA ARG A 70 16.86 -10.78 -1.92
C ARG A 70 15.76 -10.29 -2.85
N VAL A 71 14.51 -10.38 -2.38
CA VAL A 71 13.38 -9.70 -3.01
C VAL A 71 13.17 -8.40 -2.26
N GLU A 72 13.50 -7.29 -2.89
CA GLU A 72 13.36 -5.95 -2.32
C GLU A 72 12.20 -5.17 -2.94
N ARG A 73 11.64 -5.67 -4.04
CA ARG A 73 10.57 -5.01 -4.80
C ARG A 73 9.51 -6.01 -5.19
N VAL A 74 8.26 -5.60 -5.06
CA VAL A 74 7.09 -6.36 -5.54
C VAL A 74 6.24 -5.43 -6.38
N ARG A 75 5.85 -5.91 -7.56
CA ARG A 75 4.99 -5.15 -8.47
C ARG A 75 3.52 -5.55 -8.27
N PRO A 76 2.60 -4.61 -8.44
CA PRO A 76 1.19 -4.94 -8.48
C PRO A 76 0.88 -5.79 -9.73
N ASP A 77 -0.29 -6.42 -9.72
CA ASP A 77 -0.85 -7.00 -10.95
C ASP A 77 -1.10 -5.89 -11.97
N ALA A 78 -0.59 -6.08 -13.20
CA ALA A 78 -0.61 -5.04 -14.22
C ALA A 78 -2.04 -4.70 -14.70
N ALA A 79 -2.91 -5.70 -14.81
CA ALA A 79 -4.29 -5.49 -15.25
C ALA A 79 -5.10 -4.77 -14.15
N LEU A 80 -4.88 -5.16 -12.89
CA LEU A 80 -5.53 -4.52 -11.75
C LEU A 80 -5.07 -3.06 -11.58
N LEU A 81 -3.77 -2.79 -11.75
CA LEU A 81 -3.23 -1.43 -11.72
C LEU A 81 -3.85 -0.56 -12.81
N GLU A 82 -3.96 -1.08 -14.04
CA GLU A 82 -4.53 -0.32 -15.15
C GLU A 82 -6.03 -0.03 -14.95
N ARG A 83 -6.77 -0.98 -14.40
CA ARG A 83 -8.18 -0.74 -13.98
C ARG A 83 -8.27 0.34 -12.92
N ALA A 84 -7.40 0.27 -11.91
CA ALA A 84 -7.36 1.28 -10.85
C ALA A 84 -7.01 2.68 -11.39
N ARG A 85 -6.04 2.78 -12.31
CA ARG A 85 -5.72 4.04 -12.99
C ARG A 85 -6.87 4.62 -13.80
N THR A 86 -7.64 3.76 -14.46
CA THR A 86 -8.82 4.18 -15.23
C THR A 86 -9.91 4.73 -14.31
N ALA A 87 -10.12 4.09 -13.15
CA ALA A 87 -11.11 4.52 -12.17
C ALA A 87 -10.68 5.78 -11.39
N LEU A 88 -9.36 5.95 -11.19
CA LEU A 88 -8.77 7.03 -10.41
C LEU A 88 -7.73 7.80 -11.27
N PRO A 89 -8.16 8.54 -12.31
CA PRO A 89 -7.23 9.20 -13.23
C PRO A 89 -6.42 10.33 -12.57
N GLU A 90 -6.86 10.85 -11.43
CA GLU A 90 -6.13 11.82 -10.61
C GLU A 90 -5.03 11.20 -9.74
N ALA A 91 -5.04 9.88 -9.54
CA ALA A 91 -4.05 9.22 -8.70
C ALA A 91 -2.67 9.18 -9.38
N HIS A 92 -1.64 9.56 -8.64
CA HIS A 92 -0.26 9.43 -9.08
C HIS A 92 0.18 7.96 -9.07
N VAL A 93 1.01 7.54 -10.03
CA VAL A 93 1.53 6.17 -10.09
C VAL A 93 3.03 6.20 -9.82
N LEU A 94 3.44 5.78 -8.63
CA LEU A 94 4.80 5.91 -8.12
C LEU A 94 5.23 4.68 -7.32
N PRO A 95 6.56 4.42 -7.18
CA PRO A 95 7.06 3.49 -6.18
C PRO A 95 6.71 3.96 -4.77
N ILE A 96 6.27 3.01 -3.92
CA ILE A 96 5.97 3.28 -2.52
C ILE A 96 7.00 2.54 -1.65
N ALA A 97 7.76 3.30 -0.85
CA ALA A 97 8.69 2.73 0.11
C ALA A 97 7.94 2.09 1.28
N THR A 98 8.32 0.88 1.64
CA THR A 98 7.89 0.22 2.88
C THR A 98 9.01 0.29 3.89
N CYS A 99 8.81 1.04 4.97
CA CYS A 99 9.78 1.28 6.02
C CYS A 99 9.16 1.15 7.41
N GLY A 100 9.95 0.72 8.39
CA GLY A 100 9.50 0.50 9.76
C GLY A 100 9.45 1.77 10.61
N LYS A 101 9.79 2.92 10.03
CA LYS A 101 9.87 4.20 10.71
C LYS A 101 9.35 5.31 9.80
N VAL A 102 8.49 6.16 10.32
CA VAL A 102 8.09 7.40 9.63
C VAL A 102 9.32 8.31 9.47
N GLY A 103 9.51 8.89 8.30
CA GLY A 103 10.67 9.74 8.01
C GLY A 103 11.98 8.94 7.94
N ALA A 104 11.94 7.74 7.37
CA ALA A 104 13.11 6.87 7.26
C ALA A 104 14.20 7.39 6.31
N GLY A 105 13.89 8.39 5.47
CA GLY A 105 14.85 8.95 4.51
C GLY A 105 15.22 7.96 3.41
N THR A 106 14.24 7.25 2.89
CA THR A 106 14.41 6.15 1.92
C THR A 106 14.87 6.59 0.53
N GLY A 107 14.79 7.89 0.24
CA GLY A 107 15.03 8.43 -1.11
C GLY A 107 13.83 8.31 -2.05
N PHE A 108 12.70 7.76 -1.59
CA PHE A 108 11.43 7.73 -2.31
C PHE A 108 10.53 8.88 -1.88
N ASP A 109 9.70 9.37 -2.81
CA ASP A 109 8.74 10.46 -2.53
C ASP A 109 7.62 10.03 -1.59
N VAL A 110 7.23 8.75 -1.63
CA VAL A 110 6.13 8.21 -0.85
C VAL A 110 6.61 7.09 0.06
N GLU A 111 6.29 7.21 1.35
CA GLU A 111 6.66 6.24 2.39
C GLU A 111 5.41 5.72 3.10
N ALA A 112 5.31 4.40 3.23
CA ALA A 112 4.30 3.67 3.97
C ALA A 112 4.97 2.57 4.82
N MET A 113 4.19 1.74 5.52
CA MET A 113 4.78 0.77 6.46
C MET A 113 4.50 -0.69 6.13
N GLU A 114 3.49 -1.02 5.32
CA GLU A 114 3.01 -2.40 5.17
C GLU A 114 3.05 -2.94 3.73
N GLY A 115 3.09 -2.06 2.72
CA GLY A 115 2.82 -2.38 1.32
C GLY A 115 3.60 -3.56 0.78
N PHE A 116 4.92 -3.58 0.98
CA PHE A 116 5.76 -4.68 0.52
C PHE A 116 5.31 -6.03 1.11
N GLY A 117 5.02 -6.08 2.41
CA GLY A 117 4.62 -7.32 3.08
C GLY A 117 3.30 -7.87 2.56
N VAL A 118 2.32 -7.01 2.33
CA VAL A 118 1.00 -7.37 1.80
C VAL A 118 1.12 -7.85 0.35
N LEU A 119 1.74 -7.07 -0.53
CA LEU A 119 1.89 -7.43 -1.93
C LEU A 119 2.73 -8.70 -2.11
N ARG A 120 3.78 -8.89 -1.29
CA ARG A 120 4.60 -10.10 -1.33
C ARG A 120 3.81 -11.34 -0.92
N ALA A 121 2.97 -11.23 0.10
CA ALA A 121 2.09 -12.34 0.49
C ALA A 121 1.10 -12.71 -0.64
N CYS A 122 0.53 -11.72 -1.32
CA CYS A 122 -0.35 -11.93 -2.47
C CYS A 122 0.39 -12.58 -3.65
N GLU A 123 1.58 -12.08 -3.98
CA GLU A 123 2.43 -12.63 -5.04
C GLU A 123 2.74 -14.12 -4.79
N LEU A 124 3.16 -14.48 -3.57
CA LEU A 124 3.44 -15.86 -3.18
C LEU A 124 2.21 -16.76 -3.21
N ALA A 125 1.03 -16.20 -2.94
CA ALA A 125 -0.25 -16.92 -3.03
C ALA A 125 -0.81 -16.96 -4.47
N GLY A 126 -0.21 -16.25 -5.43
CA GLY A 126 -0.72 -16.12 -6.80
C GLY A 126 -2.08 -15.40 -6.85
N VAL A 127 -2.29 -14.41 -5.98
CA VAL A 127 -3.50 -13.58 -5.94
C VAL A 127 -3.13 -12.17 -6.45
N PRO A 128 -3.83 -11.64 -7.46
CA PRO A 128 -3.61 -10.28 -7.96
C PRO A 128 -3.75 -9.25 -6.84
N ALA A 129 -2.85 -8.27 -6.80
CA ALA A 129 -2.92 -7.21 -5.79
C ALA A 129 -2.48 -5.85 -6.33
N VAL A 130 -3.02 -4.78 -5.75
CA VAL A 130 -2.62 -3.39 -5.98
C VAL A 130 -2.59 -2.63 -4.66
N GLU A 131 -1.72 -1.62 -4.57
CA GLU A 131 -1.63 -0.73 -3.41
C GLU A 131 -2.16 0.66 -3.76
N LEU A 132 -3.07 1.19 -2.92
CA LEU A 132 -3.60 2.54 -2.98
C LEU A 132 -3.33 3.26 -1.66
N ARG A 133 -2.74 4.44 -1.74
CA ARG A 133 -2.48 5.29 -0.58
C ARG A 133 -3.09 6.67 -0.75
N ALA A 134 -3.56 7.24 0.36
CA ALA A 134 -3.83 8.67 0.43
C ALA A 134 -2.75 9.34 1.29
N ILE A 135 -2.21 10.44 0.80
CA ILE A 135 -1.22 11.20 1.55
C ILE A 135 -1.89 11.87 2.75
N SER A 136 -1.33 11.68 3.94
CA SER A 136 -1.84 12.27 5.18
C SER A 136 -0.88 13.28 5.80
N ASN A 137 0.41 13.21 5.47
CA ASN A 137 1.45 14.03 6.10
C ASN A 137 2.71 14.14 5.24
N SER A 138 3.57 15.09 5.59
CA SER A 138 4.99 15.02 5.23
C SER A 138 5.69 13.99 6.13
N PRO A 139 6.57 13.12 5.61
CA PRO A 139 7.38 12.22 6.45
C PRO A 139 8.25 12.95 7.48
N ASP A 140 8.56 14.23 7.23
CA ASP A 140 9.37 15.06 8.12
C ASP A 140 8.54 15.74 9.24
N GLU A 141 7.19 15.61 9.19
CA GLU A 141 6.30 16.12 10.23
C GLU A 141 6.23 15.14 11.42
N ALA A 142 6.94 15.47 12.49
CA ALA A 142 6.99 14.64 13.70
C ALA A 142 5.72 14.74 14.55
N ASP A 143 5.00 15.85 14.46
CA ASP A 143 3.77 16.07 15.22
C ASP A 143 2.58 15.43 14.52
N ARG A 144 2.16 14.28 15.04
CA ARG A 144 1.03 13.53 14.46
C ARG A 144 -0.31 14.23 14.57
N THR A 145 -0.45 15.25 15.41
CA THR A 145 -1.68 16.06 15.50
C THR A 145 -1.88 16.95 14.28
N ARG A 146 -0.82 17.16 13.50
CA ARG A 146 -0.86 17.90 12.22
C ARG A 146 -1.10 17.02 11.00
N TRP A 147 -1.17 15.70 11.20
CA TRP A 147 -1.46 14.78 10.11
C TRP A 147 -2.94 14.87 9.73
N ARG A 148 -3.22 14.96 8.46
CA ARG A 148 -4.57 15.16 7.91
C ARG A 148 -5.27 13.82 7.69
N PHE A 149 -5.45 13.05 8.79
CA PHE A 149 -6.03 11.71 8.75
C PHE A 149 -7.45 11.69 8.17
N ASP A 150 -8.32 12.59 8.64
CA ASP A 150 -9.73 12.59 8.23
C ASP A 150 -9.88 12.82 6.73
N GLU A 151 -9.10 13.74 6.17
CA GLU A 151 -9.11 14.01 4.74
C GLU A 151 -8.56 12.84 3.92
N ALA A 152 -7.47 12.21 4.38
CA ALA A 152 -6.90 11.05 3.73
C ALA A 152 -7.86 9.85 3.75
N PHE A 153 -8.54 9.60 4.88
CA PHE A 153 -9.53 8.54 4.97
C PHE A 153 -10.78 8.81 4.13
N ALA A 154 -11.24 10.07 4.06
CA ALA A 154 -12.34 10.45 3.19
C ALA A 154 -11.99 10.22 1.70
N ALA A 155 -10.79 10.60 1.28
CA ALA A 155 -10.32 10.37 -0.08
C ALA A 155 -10.19 8.87 -0.41
N LEU A 156 -9.74 8.04 0.54
CA LEU A 156 -9.69 6.58 0.36
C LEU A 156 -11.10 5.97 0.25
N ALA A 157 -12.05 6.43 1.05
CA ALA A 157 -13.44 5.95 0.99
C ALA A 157 -14.05 6.25 -0.40
N ASP A 158 -13.94 7.49 -0.88
CA ASP A 158 -14.40 7.89 -2.22
C ASP A 158 -13.70 7.09 -3.32
N ALA A 159 -12.40 6.90 -3.22
CA ALA A 159 -11.65 6.11 -4.17
C ALA A 159 -12.08 4.63 -4.21
N LEU A 160 -12.37 4.03 -3.06
CA LEU A 160 -12.85 2.65 -2.98
C LEU A 160 -14.23 2.48 -3.61
N ASP A 161 -15.14 3.43 -3.42
CA ASP A 161 -16.46 3.42 -4.05
C ASP A 161 -16.35 3.49 -5.58
N ARG A 162 -15.34 4.21 -6.10
CA ARG A 162 -15.09 4.34 -7.55
C ARG A 162 -14.36 3.14 -8.16
N LEU A 163 -13.56 2.46 -7.37
CA LEU A 163 -12.81 1.29 -7.86
C LEU A 163 -13.72 0.14 -8.26
N ASP A 164 -14.94 0.05 -7.72
CA ASP A 164 -15.90 -1.03 -7.99
C ASP A 164 -15.21 -2.40 -8.14
N VAL A 165 -14.29 -2.67 -7.23
CA VAL A 165 -13.23 -3.69 -7.45
C VAL A 165 -13.64 -5.02 -6.90
N VAL A 166 -14.88 -5.15 -6.56
CA VAL A 166 -15.29 -6.32 -5.83
C VAL A 166 -16.46 -7.00 -6.48
#